data_f8a62883d9c931711946c0d82cd3c816
#
_entry.id   f8a62883d9c931711946c0d82cd3c816
#
_cell.length_a   1.000
_cell.length_b   1.000
_cell.length_c   1.000
_cell.angle_alpha   90.00
_cell.angle_beta   90.00
_cell.angle_gamma   90.00
#
_symmetry.space_group_name_H-M   'P 1'
#
loop_
_entity.id
_entity.type
_entity.pdbx_description
1 polymer ?
#
loop_
_entity_poly.entity_id
_entity_poly.type
_entity_poly.pdbx_seq_one_letter_code
_entity_poly.pdbx_strand_id
1 'polypeptide(L)'
;MKRKMFVPLVVIIVVFAQGCVMVDKKLPSLADGLRMMLGALDETVAAGLDGAEPYLKTRRPWQCDQAQKRSFSSSYDVKARDPRSVVKAVGAHWRSRGYRIQEENSGAPKHPEIYADADVFELGIVGFPERGEVWIHGNTVCLAGEVPEDWRDVR
;
A
#
# COMPACT_ATOMS: atom_id res chain seq x y z
N MET A 1 3.56 9.26 77.95
CA MET A 1 4.36 9.79 76.79
C MET A 1 4.40 8.75 75.69
N LYS A 2 3.62 8.94 74.59
CA LYS A 2 3.60 8.01 73.42
C LYS A 2 4.46 8.65 72.32
N ARG A 3 5.63 8.06 72.03
CA ARG A 3 6.45 8.45 70.89
C ARG A 3 5.84 7.95 69.60
N LYS A 4 5.44 8.86 68.69
CA LYS A 4 5.06 8.58 67.34
C LYS A 4 6.29 8.42 66.49
N MET A 5 6.49 7.21 65.94
CA MET A 5 7.60 6.89 65.05
C MET A 5 7.15 7.27 63.64
N PHE A 6 7.76 8.28 63.03
CA PHE A 6 7.58 8.69 61.65
C PHE A 6 8.44 7.80 60.75
N VAL A 7 7.84 7.02 59.88
CA VAL A 7 8.54 6.27 58.86
C VAL A 7 8.50 7.13 57.57
N PRO A 8 9.66 7.53 57.01
CA PRO A 8 9.65 8.26 55.75
C PRO A 8 9.36 7.30 54.60
N LEU A 9 8.33 7.57 53.85
CA LEU A 9 8.00 6.89 52.62
C LEU A 9 8.95 7.36 51.52
N VAL A 10 9.92 6.54 51.17
CA VAL A 10 10.81 6.79 50.03
C VAL A 10 10.07 6.39 48.75
N VAL A 11 9.61 7.35 47.99
CA VAL A 11 9.04 7.14 46.65
C VAL A 11 10.18 7.06 45.66
N ILE A 12 10.49 5.84 45.20
CA ILE A 12 11.43 5.61 44.10
C ILE A 12 10.71 5.87 42.78
N ILE A 13 10.97 7.01 42.18
CA ILE A 13 10.51 7.31 40.81
C ILE A 13 11.45 6.59 39.83
N VAL A 14 11.00 5.46 39.32
CA VAL A 14 11.69 4.78 38.21
C VAL A 14 11.31 5.49 36.91
N VAL A 15 12.19 6.37 36.42
CA VAL A 15 12.04 7.00 35.11
C VAL A 15 12.44 5.95 34.06
N PHE A 16 11.45 5.30 33.45
CA PHE A 16 11.66 4.54 32.23
C PHE A 16 11.97 5.52 31.08
N ALA A 17 13.25 5.69 30.79
CA ALA A 17 13.68 6.28 29.54
C ALA A 17 13.32 5.29 28.42
N GLN A 18 12.12 5.41 27.84
CA GLN A 18 11.79 4.74 26.58
C GLN A 18 12.59 5.44 25.48
N GLY A 19 13.80 4.96 25.25
CA GLY A 19 14.57 5.31 24.07
C GLY A 19 13.75 4.84 22.85
N CYS A 20 13.21 5.77 22.08
CA CYS A 20 12.73 5.50 20.74
C CYS A 20 13.91 4.99 19.92
N VAL A 21 14.08 3.68 19.83
CA VAL A 21 14.94 3.07 18.82
C VAL A 21 14.25 3.34 17.49
N MET A 22 14.66 4.41 16.81
CA MET A 22 14.33 4.59 15.39
C MET A 22 15.02 3.44 14.65
N VAL A 23 14.29 2.36 14.41
CA VAL A 23 14.72 1.33 13.47
C VAL A 23 14.66 1.99 12.10
N ASP A 24 15.83 2.35 11.56
CA ASP A 24 15.96 2.82 10.18
C ASP A 24 15.47 1.67 9.27
N LYS A 25 14.21 1.74 8.86
CA LYS A 25 13.59 0.72 8.01
C LYS A 25 14.24 0.82 6.64
N LYS A 26 15.25 -0.03 6.39
CA LYS A 26 15.93 -0.06 5.11
C LYS A 26 14.91 -0.37 4.01
N LEU A 27 14.71 0.58 3.11
CA LEU A 27 13.84 0.38 1.95
C LEU A 27 14.38 -0.75 1.07
N PRO A 28 13.52 -1.53 0.42
CA PRO A 28 13.94 -2.58 -0.50
C PRO A 28 14.62 -2.01 -1.74
N SER A 29 15.24 -2.88 -2.53
CA SER A 29 15.73 -2.52 -3.86
C SER A 29 14.57 -2.18 -4.81
N LEU A 30 14.87 -1.49 -5.92
CA LEU A 30 13.87 -1.21 -6.95
C LEU A 30 13.23 -2.50 -7.50
N ALA A 31 14.02 -3.55 -7.72
CA ALA A 31 13.52 -4.84 -8.19
C ALA A 31 12.57 -5.51 -7.20
N ASP A 32 12.91 -5.46 -5.91
CA ASP A 32 12.05 -6.04 -4.87
C ASP A 32 10.78 -5.22 -4.68
N GLY A 33 10.89 -3.89 -4.71
CA GLY A 33 9.72 -3.01 -4.66
C GLY A 33 8.75 -3.25 -5.82
N LEU A 34 9.28 -3.47 -7.03
CA LEU A 34 8.47 -3.86 -8.19
C LEU A 34 7.74 -5.18 -7.96
N ARG A 35 8.46 -6.24 -7.50
CA ARG A 35 7.82 -7.54 -7.22
C ARG A 35 6.74 -7.43 -6.14
N MET A 36 7.00 -6.69 -5.08
CA MET A 36 6.01 -6.46 -4.01
C MET A 36 4.75 -5.77 -4.55
N MET A 37 4.90 -4.73 -5.34
CA MET A 37 3.78 -4.01 -5.94
C MET A 37 2.98 -4.90 -6.90
N LEU A 38 3.66 -5.67 -7.76
CA LEU A 38 2.98 -6.57 -8.70
C LEU A 38 2.22 -7.68 -7.98
N GLY A 39 2.81 -8.27 -6.93
CA GLY A 39 2.13 -9.24 -6.09
C GLY A 39 0.86 -8.65 -5.44
N ALA A 40 0.93 -7.41 -4.95
CA ALA A 40 -0.23 -6.72 -4.39
C ALA A 40 -1.31 -6.42 -5.45
N LEU A 41 -0.93 -6.09 -6.69
CA LEU A 41 -1.89 -5.92 -7.80
C LEU A 41 -2.58 -7.24 -8.16
N ASP A 42 -1.83 -8.34 -8.26
CA ASP A 42 -2.37 -9.66 -8.56
C ASP A 42 -3.29 -10.16 -7.42
N GLU A 43 -2.91 -9.96 -6.14
CA GLU A 43 -3.78 -10.23 -4.98
C GLU A 43 -5.06 -9.40 -5.01
N THR A 44 -4.96 -8.13 -5.43
CA THR A 44 -6.12 -7.23 -5.56
C THR A 44 -7.12 -7.74 -6.60
N VAL A 45 -6.63 -8.19 -7.74
CA VAL A 45 -7.47 -8.81 -8.79
C VAL A 45 -8.13 -10.07 -8.25
N ALA A 46 -7.36 -10.95 -7.61
CA ALA A 46 -7.88 -12.21 -7.06
C ALA A 46 -8.96 -12.00 -5.99
N ALA A 47 -8.79 -10.96 -5.14
CA ALA A 47 -9.71 -10.68 -4.04
C ALA A 47 -11.02 -9.99 -4.48
N GLY A 48 -10.99 -9.20 -5.56
CA GLY A 48 -12.11 -8.35 -5.96
C GLY A 48 -12.87 -8.82 -7.20
N LEU A 49 -12.34 -9.73 -7.99
CA LEU A 49 -12.80 -9.94 -9.37
C LEU A 49 -13.14 -11.39 -9.75
N ASP A 50 -13.33 -12.29 -8.76
CA ASP A 50 -13.84 -13.66 -8.97
C ASP A 50 -13.19 -14.41 -10.16
N GLY A 51 -11.85 -14.32 -10.28
CA GLY A 51 -11.11 -15.01 -11.32
C GLY A 51 -11.13 -14.32 -12.69
N ALA A 52 -11.64 -13.09 -12.78
CA ALA A 52 -11.47 -12.30 -13.99
C ALA A 52 -9.99 -11.95 -14.21
N GLU A 53 -9.54 -12.07 -15.46
CA GLU A 53 -8.17 -11.71 -15.81
C GLU A 53 -8.12 -10.29 -16.41
N PRO A 54 -7.06 -9.52 -16.11
CA PRO A 54 -6.81 -8.26 -16.78
C PRO A 54 -6.67 -8.47 -18.30
N TYR A 55 -7.43 -7.72 -19.09
CA TYR A 55 -7.32 -7.74 -20.57
C TYR A 55 -6.23 -6.80 -21.07
N LEU A 56 -5.80 -5.85 -20.23
CA LEU A 56 -4.67 -4.97 -20.52
C LEU A 56 -3.83 -4.81 -19.24
N LYS A 57 -2.54 -5.05 -19.38
CA LYS A 57 -1.54 -4.79 -18.34
C LYS A 57 -0.50 -3.84 -18.91
N THR A 58 -0.24 -2.74 -18.21
CA THR A 58 0.83 -1.82 -18.57
C THR A 58 1.85 -1.73 -17.44
N ARG A 59 3.08 -1.44 -17.78
CA ARG A 59 4.16 -1.24 -16.82
C ARG A 59 5.21 -0.32 -17.42
N ARG A 60 5.74 0.58 -16.62
CA ARG A 60 6.83 1.45 -17.05
C ARG A 60 7.67 1.95 -15.87
N PRO A 61 8.99 2.06 -16.06
CA PRO A 61 9.85 2.73 -15.11
C PRO A 61 9.76 4.26 -15.29
N TRP A 62 9.98 4.98 -14.18
CA TRP A 62 10.07 6.43 -14.15
C TRP A 62 11.37 6.88 -13.48
N GLN A 63 11.91 8.00 -13.94
CA GLN A 63 13.00 8.68 -13.27
C GLN A 63 12.44 9.53 -12.12
N CYS A 64 13.03 9.38 -10.93
CA CYS A 64 12.75 10.28 -9.80
C CYS A 64 13.64 11.53 -9.87
N ASP A 65 13.24 12.59 -9.17
CA ASP A 65 14.04 13.82 -9.07
C ASP A 65 15.39 13.59 -8.34
N GLN A 66 15.42 12.59 -7.47
CA GLN A 66 16.66 12.17 -6.80
C GLN A 66 17.50 11.31 -7.74
N ALA A 67 18.77 11.72 -7.93
CA ALA A 67 19.72 10.96 -8.73
C ALA A 67 19.80 9.49 -8.26
N GLN A 68 19.91 8.56 -9.20
CA GLN A 68 20.01 7.11 -8.96
C GLN A 68 18.78 6.45 -8.34
N LYS A 69 17.65 7.15 -8.21
CA LYS A 69 16.39 6.56 -7.81
C LYS A 69 15.42 6.46 -8.98
N ARG A 70 14.63 5.39 -8.96
CA ARG A 70 13.60 5.08 -9.95
C ARG A 70 12.33 4.65 -9.24
N SER A 71 11.22 4.78 -9.91
CA SER A 71 9.95 4.17 -9.54
C SER A 71 9.39 3.36 -10.70
N PHE A 72 8.49 2.44 -10.39
CA PHE A 72 7.67 1.75 -11.38
C PHE A 72 6.22 2.14 -11.21
N SER A 73 5.54 2.30 -12.35
CA SER A 73 4.09 2.35 -12.43
C SER A 73 3.59 1.11 -13.17
N SER A 74 2.54 0.48 -12.67
CA SER A 74 1.84 -0.61 -13.36
C SER A 74 0.35 -0.43 -13.25
N SER A 75 -0.40 -0.80 -14.28
CA SER A 75 -1.86 -0.79 -14.25
C SER A 75 -2.47 -1.99 -14.95
N TYR A 76 -3.65 -2.36 -14.47
CA TYR A 76 -4.48 -3.46 -14.97
C TYR A 76 -5.87 -2.93 -15.28
N ASP A 77 -6.32 -3.17 -16.51
CA ASP A 77 -7.71 -2.94 -16.89
C ASP A 77 -8.45 -4.28 -16.87
N VAL A 78 -9.53 -4.36 -16.10
CA VAL A 78 -10.27 -5.59 -15.86
C VAL A 78 -11.75 -5.36 -16.10
N LYS A 79 -12.41 -6.28 -16.81
CA LYS A 79 -13.87 -6.29 -16.92
C LYS A 79 -14.49 -6.66 -15.58
N ALA A 80 -15.51 -5.92 -15.19
CA ALA A 80 -16.22 -6.12 -13.94
C ALA A 80 -17.72 -5.94 -14.15
N ARG A 81 -18.50 -6.94 -13.75
CA ARG A 81 -19.95 -6.90 -13.86
C ARG A 81 -20.57 -5.77 -13.03
N ASP A 82 -20.02 -5.55 -11.85
CA ASP A 82 -20.41 -4.47 -10.93
C ASP A 82 -19.15 -3.76 -10.38
N PRO A 83 -18.64 -2.75 -11.09
CA PRO A 83 -17.46 -2.00 -10.67
C PRO A 83 -17.55 -1.38 -9.27
N ARG A 84 -18.76 -0.98 -8.82
CA ARG A 84 -18.93 -0.41 -7.47
C ARG A 84 -18.70 -1.43 -6.38
N SER A 85 -19.28 -2.62 -6.54
CA SER A 85 -19.06 -3.72 -5.59
C SER A 85 -17.60 -4.16 -5.57
N VAL A 86 -16.93 -4.20 -6.73
CA VAL A 86 -15.50 -4.51 -6.83
C VAL A 86 -14.67 -3.50 -6.06
N VAL A 87 -14.88 -2.20 -6.26
CA VAL A 87 -14.13 -1.15 -5.54
C VAL A 87 -14.28 -1.29 -4.02
N LYS A 88 -15.49 -1.57 -3.54
CA LYS A 88 -15.74 -1.80 -2.11
C LYS A 88 -15.04 -3.07 -1.59
N ALA A 89 -15.10 -4.17 -2.34
CA ALA A 89 -14.45 -5.43 -1.97
C ALA A 89 -12.92 -5.27 -1.89
N VAL A 90 -12.33 -4.59 -2.87
CA VAL A 90 -10.90 -4.25 -2.90
C VAL A 90 -10.52 -3.39 -1.70
N GLY A 91 -11.30 -2.36 -1.38
CA GLY A 91 -11.04 -1.53 -0.19
C GLY A 91 -11.06 -2.34 1.10
N ALA A 92 -11.99 -3.29 1.25
CA ALA A 92 -12.02 -4.20 2.40
C ALA A 92 -10.79 -5.12 2.43
N HIS A 93 -10.38 -5.65 1.28
CA HIS A 93 -9.16 -6.45 1.15
C HIS A 93 -7.92 -5.65 1.57
N TRP A 94 -7.72 -4.44 1.06
CA TRP A 94 -6.56 -3.61 1.40
C TRP A 94 -6.50 -3.28 2.89
N ARG A 95 -7.65 -3.01 3.54
CA ARG A 95 -7.70 -2.85 5.01
C ARG A 95 -7.27 -4.12 5.73
N SER A 96 -7.71 -5.30 5.27
CA SER A 96 -7.33 -6.58 5.89
C SER A 96 -5.83 -6.89 5.74
N ARG A 97 -5.19 -6.35 4.70
CA ARG A 97 -3.73 -6.40 4.48
C ARG A 97 -2.96 -5.37 5.31
N GLY A 98 -3.65 -4.49 6.03
CA GLY A 98 -3.04 -3.43 6.81
C GLY A 98 -2.57 -2.23 5.98
N TYR A 99 -3.02 -2.09 4.73
CA TYR A 99 -2.71 -0.92 3.92
C TYR A 99 -3.46 0.30 4.45
N ARG A 100 -2.81 1.44 4.45
CA ARG A 100 -3.37 2.70 4.92
C ARG A 100 -4.20 3.35 3.82
N ILE A 101 -5.52 3.41 3.99
CA ILE A 101 -6.40 4.09 3.04
C ILE A 101 -6.14 5.60 3.11
N GLN A 102 -5.74 6.18 1.98
CA GLN A 102 -5.46 7.61 1.81
C GLN A 102 -6.70 8.38 1.40
N GLU A 103 -7.45 7.83 0.46
CA GLU A 103 -8.67 8.41 -0.07
C GLU A 103 -9.70 7.31 -0.34
N GLU A 104 -10.97 7.58 -0.01
CA GLU A 104 -12.07 6.68 -0.28
C GLU A 104 -13.29 7.44 -0.75
N ASN A 105 -13.68 7.20 -1.98
CA ASN A 105 -14.88 7.70 -2.60
C ASN A 105 -15.65 6.57 -3.28
N SER A 106 -15.73 5.41 -2.60
CA SER A 106 -16.37 4.19 -3.10
C SER A 106 -17.86 4.33 -3.38
N GLY A 107 -18.49 5.39 -2.87
CA GLY A 107 -19.89 5.74 -3.12
C GLY A 107 -20.11 6.63 -4.34
N ALA A 108 -19.08 7.11 -5.01
CA ALA A 108 -19.23 8.02 -6.15
C ALA A 108 -20.06 7.36 -7.29
N PRO A 109 -21.04 8.09 -7.88
CA PRO A 109 -21.94 7.50 -8.86
C PRO A 109 -21.25 7.17 -10.19
N LYS A 110 -20.25 7.96 -10.60
CA LYS A 110 -19.57 7.81 -11.90
C LYS A 110 -18.23 7.07 -11.78
N HIS A 111 -17.43 7.45 -10.81
CA HIS A 111 -16.07 6.94 -10.63
C HIS A 111 -15.86 6.60 -9.14
N PRO A 112 -16.44 5.48 -8.66
CA PRO A 112 -16.08 4.98 -7.35
C PRO A 112 -14.59 4.66 -7.32
N GLU A 113 -13.88 5.11 -6.27
CA GLU A 113 -12.43 4.96 -6.19
C GLU A 113 -11.93 4.80 -4.75
N ILE A 114 -10.78 4.16 -4.60
CA ILE A 114 -10.05 4.04 -3.34
C ILE A 114 -8.56 4.08 -3.66
N TYR A 115 -7.80 4.77 -2.82
CA TYR A 115 -6.35 4.82 -2.84
C TYR A 115 -5.79 4.35 -1.51
N ALA A 116 -4.71 3.60 -1.56
CA ALA A 116 -4.06 3.03 -0.38
C ALA A 116 -2.53 3.11 -0.49
N ASP A 117 -1.89 3.20 0.66
CA ASP A 117 -0.44 3.25 0.80
C ASP A 117 0.03 2.04 1.60
N ALA A 118 1.09 1.40 1.12
CA ALA A 118 1.72 0.21 1.66
C ALA A 118 3.23 0.42 1.94
N ASP A 119 3.64 1.61 2.38
CA ASP A 119 5.02 2.03 2.70
C ASP A 119 5.98 2.05 1.49
N VAL A 120 5.97 1.01 0.66
CA VAL A 120 6.90 0.82 -0.47
C VAL A 120 6.24 1.13 -1.81
N PHE A 121 4.94 1.10 -1.85
CA PHE A 121 4.14 1.39 -3.04
C PHE A 121 2.76 1.93 -2.65
N GLU A 122 2.16 2.65 -3.57
CA GLU A 122 0.78 3.10 -3.51
C GLU A 122 -0.07 2.26 -4.46
N LEU A 123 -1.33 2.04 -4.11
CA LEU A 123 -2.33 1.37 -4.92
C LEU A 123 -3.52 2.27 -5.16
N GLY A 124 -4.15 2.14 -6.31
CA GLY A 124 -5.42 2.78 -6.61
C GLY A 124 -6.33 1.85 -7.38
N ILE A 125 -7.64 1.97 -7.15
CA ILE A 125 -8.68 1.35 -7.95
C ILE A 125 -9.73 2.39 -8.28
N VAL A 126 -10.12 2.44 -9.56
CA VAL A 126 -11.19 3.30 -10.08
C VAL A 126 -12.19 2.44 -10.83
N GLY A 127 -13.45 2.53 -10.49
CA GLY A 127 -14.55 1.87 -11.18
C GLY A 127 -15.14 2.75 -12.27
N PHE A 128 -15.54 2.12 -13.38
CA PHE A 128 -16.25 2.74 -14.50
C PHE A 128 -17.56 1.98 -14.74
N PRO A 129 -18.62 2.23 -13.96
CA PRO A 129 -19.88 1.49 -14.04
C PRO A 129 -20.50 1.47 -15.44
N GLU A 130 -20.40 2.58 -16.18
CA GLU A 130 -20.95 2.69 -17.53
C GLU A 130 -20.23 1.82 -18.57
N ARG A 131 -18.95 1.46 -18.28
CA ARG A 131 -18.13 0.62 -19.16
C ARG A 131 -18.05 -0.83 -18.70
N GLY A 132 -18.55 -1.12 -17.48
CA GLY A 132 -18.37 -2.43 -16.85
C GLY A 132 -16.89 -2.78 -16.66
N GLU A 133 -16.10 -1.83 -16.14
CA GLU A 133 -14.65 -1.94 -16.01
C GLU A 133 -14.15 -1.38 -14.68
N VAL A 134 -13.02 -1.90 -14.25
CA VAL A 134 -12.18 -1.29 -13.22
C VAL A 134 -10.77 -1.11 -13.75
N TRP A 135 -10.14 -0.02 -13.35
CA TRP A 135 -8.73 0.26 -13.55
C TRP A 135 -8.04 0.17 -12.19
N ILE A 136 -7.08 -0.75 -12.08
CA ILE A 136 -6.27 -0.95 -10.87
C ILE A 136 -4.85 -0.53 -11.22
N HIS A 137 -4.21 0.25 -10.36
CA HIS A 137 -2.85 0.68 -10.60
C HIS A 137 -2.03 0.69 -9.32
N GLY A 138 -0.71 0.64 -9.50
CA GLY A 138 0.26 0.77 -8.43
C GLY A 138 1.46 1.58 -8.87
N ASN A 139 2.06 2.29 -7.93
CA ASN A 139 3.30 3.03 -8.11
C ASN A 139 4.24 2.69 -6.95
N THR A 140 5.47 2.26 -7.24
CA THR A 140 6.46 2.17 -6.16
C THR A 140 6.88 3.58 -5.74
N VAL A 141 7.29 3.75 -4.48
CA VAL A 141 8.05 4.93 -4.09
C VAL A 141 9.37 4.97 -4.84
N CYS A 142 10.09 6.09 -4.77
CA CYS A 142 11.41 6.21 -5.38
C CYS A 142 12.44 5.35 -4.65
N LEU A 143 12.88 4.28 -5.28
CA LEU A 143 13.80 3.28 -4.74
C LEU A 143 15.17 3.36 -5.42
N ALA A 144 16.21 2.97 -4.69
CA ALA A 144 17.55 2.83 -5.23
C ALA A 144 17.68 1.52 -6.04
N GLY A 145 18.48 1.56 -7.09
CA GLY A 145 18.79 0.41 -7.94
C GLY A 145 18.57 0.70 -9.41
N GLU A 146 19.08 -0.20 -10.21
CA GLU A 146 18.89 -0.16 -11.67
C GLU A 146 17.56 -0.79 -12.06
N VAL A 147 17.02 -0.36 -13.20
CA VAL A 147 15.84 -0.99 -13.78
C VAL A 147 16.24 -2.41 -14.22
N PRO A 148 15.58 -3.47 -13.71
CA PRO A 148 15.86 -4.83 -14.12
C PRO A 148 15.72 -4.98 -15.65
N GLU A 149 16.61 -5.72 -16.30
CA GLU A 149 16.53 -5.94 -17.75
C GLU A 149 15.23 -6.63 -18.17
N ASP A 150 14.76 -7.55 -17.34
CA ASP A 150 13.52 -8.32 -17.53
C ASP A 150 12.28 -7.64 -16.94
N TRP A 151 12.32 -6.35 -16.64
CA TRP A 151 11.24 -5.66 -15.92
C TRP A 151 9.85 -5.81 -16.56
N ARG A 152 9.79 -6.11 -17.86
CA ARG A 152 8.53 -6.35 -18.57
C ARG A 152 7.91 -7.69 -18.21
N ASP A 153 8.74 -8.67 -17.84
CA ASP A 153 8.37 -10.08 -17.62
C ASP A 153 8.39 -10.48 -16.15
N VAL A 154 8.80 -9.58 -15.25
CA VAL A 154 8.78 -9.81 -13.78
C VAL A 154 7.35 -10.15 -13.36
N ARG A 155 7.19 -11.26 -12.61
CA ARG A 155 5.94 -11.73 -12.00
C ARG A 155 6.01 -11.61 -10.49
#